data_48c85975ab09addb1c3b594978efb028
#
_entry.id   48c85975ab09addb1c3b594978efb028
#
_cell.length_a   1.000
_cell.length_b   1.000
_cell.length_c   1.000
_cell.angle_alpha   90.00
_cell.angle_beta   90.00
_cell.angle_gamma   90.00
#
_symmetry.space_group_name_H-M   'P 1'
#
loop_
_entity.id
_entity.type
_entity.pdbx_description
1 polymer ?
#
loop_
_entity_poly.entity_id
_entity_poly.type
_entity_poly.pdbx_seq_one_letter_code
_entity_poly.pdbx_strand_id
1 'polypeptide(L)'
;MILINIRSMIKKLNLLLLTLLFVSCVDDDPVLEPIEAMIVTNLEAKTTSQPGQPLSGDFVKFSFEKQTVVEGDDWDIAFRATTILVNGGFAAADDEPSRTGIAAGYVAVGAYGSINNVDESLLKQDSETAYAVPTGSGNGWYNYEGPPTHLITPIAGRTLIFKTHNGRYAKMEIQSYYKDAPESPNAFTDEAQVYTFNYTYQPNEGVISFD
;
A
#
# COMPACT_ATOMS: atom_id res chain seq x y z
N MET A 1 23.18 -80.59 -3.61
CA MET A 1 23.09 -79.72 -4.81
C MET A 1 21.78 -78.96 -4.74
N ILE A 2 21.89 -77.76 -4.27
CA ILE A 2 20.69 -76.91 -4.00
C ILE A 2 20.45 -76.03 -5.24
N LEU A 3 19.40 -76.33 -6.03
CA LEU A 3 18.95 -75.52 -7.13
C LEU A 3 18.11 -74.38 -6.57
N ILE A 4 18.72 -73.22 -6.39
CA ILE A 4 18.05 -72.04 -6.00
C ILE A 4 17.19 -71.58 -7.19
N ASN A 5 15.89 -71.47 -6.96
CA ASN A 5 14.88 -71.18 -7.98
C ASN A 5 14.90 -69.65 -8.38
N ILE A 6 15.79 -69.33 -9.32
CA ILE A 6 16.07 -67.99 -9.82
C ILE A 6 14.78 -67.28 -10.32
N ARG A 7 13.77 -68.01 -10.79
CA ARG A 7 12.49 -67.43 -11.24
C ARG A 7 11.66 -66.80 -10.11
N SER A 8 11.80 -67.30 -8.87
CA SER A 8 11.11 -66.74 -7.71
C SER A 8 11.72 -65.42 -7.23
N MET A 9 13.05 -65.28 -7.36
CA MET A 9 13.76 -64.04 -7.02
C MET A 9 13.48 -62.92 -7.98
N ILE A 10 13.36 -63.20 -9.28
CA ILE A 10 13.06 -62.17 -10.31
C ILE A 10 11.64 -61.62 -10.14
N LYS A 11 10.66 -62.45 -9.78
CA LYS A 11 9.27 -62.01 -9.52
C LYS A 11 9.18 -61.13 -8.27
N LYS A 12 9.97 -61.39 -7.24
CA LYS A 12 10.02 -60.59 -6.01
C LYS A 12 10.78 -59.25 -6.22
N LEU A 13 11.80 -59.27 -7.07
CA LEU A 13 12.55 -58.07 -7.42
C LEU A 13 11.74 -57.09 -8.30
N ASN A 14 10.95 -57.63 -9.26
CA ASN A 14 10.03 -56.82 -10.05
C ASN A 14 8.84 -56.23 -9.26
N LEU A 15 8.39 -56.92 -8.19
CA LEU A 15 7.34 -56.38 -7.32
C LEU A 15 7.86 -55.25 -6.41
N LEU A 16 9.14 -55.29 -6.06
CA LEU A 16 9.77 -54.23 -5.23
C LEU A 16 10.10 -52.98 -6.05
N LEU A 17 10.29 -53.12 -7.36
CA LEU A 17 10.60 -52.00 -8.25
C LEU A 17 9.35 -51.22 -8.70
N LEU A 18 8.15 -51.80 -8.58
CA LEU A 18 6.90 -51.17 -8.99
C LEU A 18 6.24 -50.34 -7.89
N THR A 19 6.75 -50.39 -6.65
CA THR A 19 6.23 -49.59 -5.53
C THR A 19 6.91 -48.22 -5.33
N LEU A 20 7.89 -47.88 -6.17
CA LEU A 20 8.67 -46.62 -6.02
C LEU A 20 8.26 -45.48 -6.96
N LEU A 21 7.09 -45.52 -7.62
CA LEU A 21 6.70 -44.53 -8.61
C LEU A 21 5.44 -43.71 -8.28
N PHE A 22 5.07 -43.66 -7.01
CA PHE A 22 4.05 -42.69 -6.57
C PHE A 22 4.61 -41.74 -5.51
N VAL A 23 5.73 -41.06 -5.80
CA VAL A 23 5.94 -39.72 -5.24
C VAL A 23 5.10 -38.79 -6.09
N SER A 24 3.83 -38.70 -5.78
CA SER A 24 3.00 -37.58 -6.19
C SER A 24 3.65 -36.35 -5.59
N CYS A 25 4.31 -35.53 -6.41
CA CYS A 25 4.47 -34.13 -6.07
C CYS A 25 3.05 -33.61 -5.92
N VAL A 26 2.58 -33.43 -4.71
CA VAL A 26 1.51 -32.52 -4.42
C VAL A 26 2.18 -31.17 -4.65
N ASP A 27 1.89 -30.50 -5.76
CA ASP A 27 2.11 -29.07 -5.91
C ASP A 27 1.20 -28.45 -4.85
N ASP A 28 1.74 -28.18 -3.67
CA ASP A 28 1.10 -27.31 -2.70
C ASP A 28 1.17 -25.90 -3.31
N ASP A 29 0.18 -25.54 -4.13
CA ASP A 29 -0.04 -24.16 -4.51
C ASP A 29 -0.11 -23.34 -3.22
N PRO A 30 0.64 -22.24 -3.10
CA PRO A 30 0.62 -21.44 -1.89
C PRO A 30 -0.81 -20.97 -1.62
N VAL A 31 -1.29 -21.25 -0.42
CA VAL A 31 -2.60 -20.75 0.04
C VAL A 31 -2.47 -19.24 0.17
N LEU A 32 -3.19 -18.50 -0.68
CA LEU A 32 -3.19 -17.06 -0.64
C LEU A 32 -3.97 -16.56 0.58
N GLU A 33 -3.40 -15.59 1.27
CA GLU A 33 -4.10 -14.85 2.32
C GLU A 33 -5.18 -13.96 1.69
N PRO A 34 -6.32 -13.78 2.36
CA PRO A 34 -7.40 -12.94 1.85
C PRO A 34 -6.99 -11.47 1.74
N ILE A 35 -7.49 -10.82 0.70
CA ILE A 35 -7.35 -9.38 0.52
C ILE A 35 -8.14 -8.64 1.60
N GLU A 36 -7.55 -7.61 2.18
CA GLU A 36 -8.14 -6.83 3.27
C GLU A 36 -8.63 -5.47 2.75
N ALA A 37 -9.93 -5.19 2.92
CA ALA A 37 -10.54 -3.90 2.61
C ALA A 37 -10.93 -3.19 3.91
N MET A 38 -10.42 -1.97 4.11
CA MET A 38 -10.52 -1.23 5.35
C MET A 38 -10.90 0.23 5.11
N ILE A 39 -11.46 0.84 6.15
CA ILE A 39 -11.69 2.28 6.24
C ILE A 39 -10.91 2.82 7.44
N VAL A 40 -10.11 3.84 7.21
CA VAL A 40 -9.46 4.62 8.25
C VAL A 40 -10.21 5.94 8.38
N THR A 41 -10.63 6.26 9.59
CA THR A 41 -11.34 7.51 9.90
C THR A 41 -10.53 8.37 10.84
N ASN A 42 -10.53 9.68 10.59
CA ASN A 42 -9.93 10.68 11.46
C ASN A 42 -8.43 10.46 11.76
N LEU A 43 -7.64 10.07 10.76
CA LEU A 43 -6.18 10.07 10.89
C LEU A 43 -5.68 11.53 10.89
N GLU A 44 -5.17 11.99 12.01
CA GLU A 44 -4.67 13.36 12.18
C GLU A 44 -3.26 13.50 11.59
N ALA A 45 -3.10 14.39 10.60
CA ALA A 45 -1.84 14.67 9.91
C ALA A 45 -1.47 16.15 10.05
N LYS A 46 -1.61 16.68 11.26
CA LYS A 46 -1.53 18.10 11.55
C LYS A 46 -0.11 18.65 11.51
N THR A 47 -0.03 19.91 11.08
CA THR A 47 1.19 20.69 11.19
C THR A 47 1.22 21.50 12.48
N THR A 48 2.41 21.85 12.93
CA THR A 48 2.64 22.76 14.07
C THR A 48 2.99 24.19 13.65
N SER A 49 3.10 24.43 12.32
CA SER A 49 3.48 25.73 11.76
C SER A 49 2.36 26.78 11.94
N GLN A 50 2.80 28.03 12.16
CA GLN A 50 1.89 29.17 12.17
C GLN A 50 1.53 29.58 10.72
N PRO A 51 0.38 30.25 10.49
CA PRO A 51 0.01 30.76 9.16
C PRO A 51 1.14 31.61 8.54
N GLY A 52 1.46 31.31 7.27
CA GLY A 52 2.52 32.02 6.54
C GLY A 52 3.95 31.57 6.82
N GLN A 53 4.17 30.58 7.71
CA GLN A 53 5.46 29.96 7.94
C GLN A 53 5.57 28.65 7.13
N PRO A 54 6.79 28.16 6.86
CA PRO A 54 6.99 26.84 6.29
C PRO A 54 6.28 25.75 7.09
N LEU A 55 5.78 24.72 6.42
CA LEU A 55 5.16 23.58 7.09
C LEU A 55 6.16 22.90 8.03
N SER A 56 5.72 22.61 9.25
CA SER A 56 6.49 21.93 10.29
C SER A 56 5.60 20.97 11.07
N GLY A 57 6.22 20.12 11.89
CA GLY A 57 5.55 19.05 12.62
C GLY A 57 5.90 17.68 12.05
N ASP A 58 5.68 16.66 12.85
CA ASP A 58 6.03 15.29 12.49
C ASP A 58 5.12 14.72 11.41
N PHE A 59 5.66 13.84 10.59
CA PHE A 59 4.87 13.02 9.70
C PHE A 59 4.23 11.88 10.46
N VAL A 60 2.93 11.66 10.25
CA VAL A 60 2.18 10.54 10.80
C VAL A 60 2.38 9.33 9.89
N LYS A 61 3.15 8.35 10.33
CA LYS A 61 3.50 7.14 9.60
C LYS A 61 2.39 6.10 9.73
N PHE A 62 2.01 5.45 8.63
CA PHE A 62 0.95 4.45 8.58
C PHE A 62 1.43 3.16 7.92
N SER A 63 1.02 2.01 8.46
CA SER A 63 1.25 0.70 7.86
C SER A 63 -0.07 0.08 7.41
N PHE A 64 -0.17 -0.31 6.14
CA PHE A 64 -1.34 -0.99 5.59
C PHE A 64 -1.53 -2.37 6.20
N GLU A 65 -0.43 -3.11 6.39
CA GLU A 65 -0.44 -4.43 7.01
C GLU A 65 -0.90 -4.40 8.47
N LYS A 66 -0.40 -3.42 9.24
CA LYS A 66 -0.77 -3.26 10.66
C LYS A 66 -2.08 -2.50 10.87
N GLN A 67 -2.63 -1.90 9.81
CA GLN A 67 -3.89 -1.15 9.81
C GLN A 67 -3.89 0.03 10.79
N THR A 68 -2.72 0.61 11.07
CA THR A 68 -2.57 1.64 12.11
C THR A 68 -1.38 2.55 11.86
N VAL A 69 -1.36 3.64 12.63
CA VAL A 69 -0.20 4.50 12.79
C VAL A 69 0.92 3.75 13.50
N VAL A 70 2.15 3.92 13.03
CA VAL A 70 3.36 3.27 13.57
C VAL A 70 4.45 4.29 13.85
N GLU A 71 5.27 4.03 14.88
CA GLU A 71 6.40 4.90 15.24
C GLU A 71 7.73 4.43 14.62
N GLY A 72 7.85 3.14 14.32
CA GLY A 72 9.07 2.49 13.82
C GLY A 72 9.34 2.74 12.34
N ASP A 73 10.17 1.87 11.76
CA ASP A 73 10.63 1.94 10.36
C ASP A 73 9.77 1.11 9.39
N ASP A 74 8.78 0.40 9.91
CA ASP A 74 7.86 -0.49 9.20
C ASP A 74 6.58 0.22 8.71
N TRP A 75 6.73 1.49 8.34
CA TRP A 75 5.66 2.26 7.73
C TRP A 75 5.67 2.13 6.20
N ASP A 76 4.52 2.33 5.58
CA ASP A 76 4.36 2.29 4.12
C ASP A 76 4.24 3.68 3.54
N ILE A 77 3.39 4.50 4.15
CA ILE A 77 3.13 5.89 3.77
C ILE A 77 3.16 6.78 5.02
N ALA A 78 3.41 8.08 4.81
CA ALA A 78 3.37 9.04 5.89
C ALA A 78 2.71 10.35 5.45
N PHE A 79 1.95 10.96 6.36
CA PHE A 79 1.11 12.12 6.10
C PHE A 79 1.59 13.35 6.88
N ARG A 80 1.61 14.51 6.25
CA ARG A 80 1.71 15.82 6.90
C ARG A 80 0.98 16.87 6.06
N ALA A 81 0.00 17.53 6.61
CA ALA A 81 -0.92 18.38 5.84
C ALA A 81 -1.44 17.67 4.58
N THR A 82 -1.18 18.16 3.38
CA THR A 82 -1.59 17.55 2.11
C THR A 82 -0.53 16.64 1.50
N THR A 83 0.64 16.53 2.11
CA THR A 83 1.76 15.72 1.62
C THR A 83 1.60 14.27 2.05
N ILE A 84 1.79 13.36 1.11
CA ILE A 84 1.86 11.91 1.34
C ILE A 84 3.20 11.41 0.82
N LEU A 85 3.99 10.80 1.70
CA LEU A 85 5.30 10.23 1.42
C LEU A 85 5.19 8.71 1.32
N VAL A 86 6.14 8.06 0.64
CA VAL A 86 6.34 6.61 0.66
C VAL A 86 7.64 6.25 1.38
N ASN A 87 7.68 5.11 2.07
CA ASN A 87 8.90 4.60 2.71
C ASN A 87 9.83 3.95 1.69
N GLY A 88 10.32 4.73 0.75
CA GLY A 88 11.24 4.29 -0.29
C GLY A 88 11.83 5.49 -1.03
N GLY A 89 13.06 5.34 -1.52
CA GLY A 89 13.78 6.40 -2.19
C GLY A 89 14.53 7.34 -1.23
N PHE A 90 14.37 8.65 -1.41
CA PHE A 90 15.13 9.68 -0.68
C PHE A 90 14.21 10.73 -0.07
N ALA A 91 14.60 11.24 1.09
CA ALA A 91 13.96 12.42 1.70
C ALA A 91 14.31 13.68 0.91
N ALA A 92 13.33 14.54 0.67
CA ALA A 92 13.53 15.84 0.03
C ALA A 92 13.91 16.94 1.02
N ALA A 93 13.66 16.73 2.32
CA ALA A 93 13.98 17.67 3.38
C ALA A 93 14.45 16.93 4.65
N ASP A 94 15.24 17.64 5.47
CA ASP A 94 15.83 17.08 6.70
C ASP A 94 14.81 16.74 7.79
N ASP A 95 13.62 17.31 7.73
CA ASP A 95 12.52 17.08 8.68
C ASP A 95 11.55 15.95 8.26
N GLU A 96 11.88 15.24 7.19
CA GLU A 96 11.14 14.06 6.76
C GLU A 96 11.66 12.78 7.42
N PRO A 97 10.79 11.76 7.63
CA PRO A 97 11.23 10.46 8.14
C PRO A 97 12.20 9.79 7.16
N SER A 98 13.19 9.08 7.70
CA SER A 98 14.13 8.29 6.90
C SER A 98 13.39 7.23 6.07
N ARG A 99 13.84 7.04 4.83
CA ARG A 99 13.34 6.01 3.92
C ARG A 99 14.16 4.73 4.13
N THR A 100 13.56 3.71 4.74
CA THR A 100 14.24 2.45 5.10
C THR A 100 13.71 1.25 4.32
N GLY A 101 12.56 1.42 3.65
CA GLY A 101 11.89 0.38 2.87
C GLY A 101 12.03 0.54 1.36
N ILE A 102 11.25 -0.25 0.65
CA ILE A 102 11.18 -0.23 -0.82
C ILE A 102 9.84 0.31 -1.34
N ALA A 103 9.08 1.00 -0.47
CA ALA A 103 7.77 1.53 -0.86
C ALA A 103 7.87 2.46 -2.06
N ALA A 104 6.85 2.42 -2.89
CA ALA A 104 6.71 3.22 -4.08
C ALA A 104 5.21 3.51 -4.32
N GLY A 105 4.89 4.47 -5.17
CA GLY A 105 3.49 4.73 -5.46
C GLY A 105 3.28 5.48 -6.76
N TYR A 106 2.02 5.59 -7.16
CA TYR A 106 1.55 6.46 -8.23
C TYR A 106 0.07 6.80 -8.05
N VAL A 107 -0.41 7.77 -8.80
CA VAL A 107 -1.82 8.16 -8.85
C VAL A 107 -2.45 7.56 -10.10
N ALA A 108 -3.36 6.60 -9.93
CA ALA A 108 -4.17 6.07 -11.01
C ALA A 108 -5.41 6.95 -11.25
N VAL A 109 -5.81 7.08 -12.50
CA VAL A 109 -7.06 7.75 -12.89
C VAL A 109 -8.12 6.69 -13.18
N GLY A 110 -9.12 6.62 -12.34
CA GLY A 110 -10.21 5.64 -12.39
C GLY A 110 -10.91 5.54 -11.04
N ALA A 111 -12.15 5.09 -11.03
CA ALA A 111 -12.87 4.84 -9.79
C ALA A 111 -12.18 3.73 -8.98
N TYR A 112 -12.15 3.87 -7.67
CA TYR A 112 -11.50 2.93 -6.75
C TYR A 112 -11.84 1.45 -7.02
N GLY A 113 -13.14 1.15 -7.23
CA GLY A 113 -13.61 -0.20 -7.53
C GLY A 113 -13.27 -0.71 -8.93
N SER A 114 -12.76 0.15 -9.83
CA SER A 114 -12.37 -0.27 -11.19
C SER A 114 -10.87 -0.53 -11.35
N ILE A 115 -10.07 -0.20 -10.32
CA ILE A 115 -8.64 -0.44 -10.32
C ILE A 115 -8.37 -1.79 -9.65
N ASN A 116 -8.19 -2.82 -10.46
CA ASN A 116 -8.05 -4.21 -9.99
C ASN A 116 -6.63 -4.75 -10.04
N ASN A 117 -5.70 -4.02 -10.66
CA ASN A 117 -4.31 -4.44 -10.76
C ASN A 117 -3.35 -3.26 -10.57
N VAL A 118 -2.16 -3.57 -10.07
CA VAL A 118 -1.03 -2.64 -10.03
C VAL A 118 -0.34 -2.64 -11.38
N ASP A 119 -0.08 -1.46 -11.93
CA ASP A 119 0.87 -1.27 -13.04
C ASP A 119 2.24 -0.94 -12.44
N GLU A 120 3.09 -1.96 -12.29
CA GLU A 120 4.40 -1.80 -11.67
C GLU A 120 5.32 -0.83 -12.45
N SER A 121 5.07 -0.61 -13.74
CA SER A 121 5.85 0.31 -14.57
C SER A 121 5.65 1.78 -14.19
N LEU A 122 4.54 2.08 -13.49
CA LEU A 122 4.21 3.43 -13.03
C LEU A 122 4.71 3.73 -11.61
N LEU A 123 5.12 2.70 -10.86
CA LEU A 123 5.61 2.85 -9.49
C LEU A 123 6.86 3.73 -9.43
N LYS A 124 6.83 4.72 -8.56
CA LYS A 124 7.94 5.65 -8.29
C LYS A 124 8.18 5.73 -6.79
N GLN A 125 9.43 5.87 -6.42
CA GLN A 125 9.83 6.22 -5.06
C GLN A 125 9.92 7.73 -4.89
N ASP A 126 9.94 8.19 -3.65
CA ASP A 126 10.26 9.58 -3.36
C ASP A 126 11.71 9.89 -3.76
N SER A 127 11.96 11.11 -4.18
CA SER A 127 13.28 11.61 -4.56
C SER A 127 13.51 12.99 -3.96
N GLU A 128 14.73 13.48 -4.00
CA GLU A 128 15.10 14.83 -3.53
C GLU A 128 14.30 15.96 -4.20
N THR A 129 13.67 15.69 -5.36
CA THR A 129 12.99 16.71 -6.16
C THR A 129 11.50 16.43 -6.41
N ALA A 130 11.03 15.22 -6.13
CA ALA A 130 9.64 14.82 -6.40
C ALA A 130 9.20 13.66 -5.50
N TYR A 131 7.96 13.71 -5.06
CA TYR A 131 7.31 12.61 -4.33
C TYR A 131 6.56 11.66 -5.27
N ALA A 132 6.43 10.41 -4.86
CA ALA A 132 5.64 9.39 -5.56
C ALA A 132 4.18 9.83 -5.73
N VAL A 133 3.62 10.46 -4.70
CA VAL A 133 2.33 11.15 -4.77
C VAL A 133 2.58 12.64 -5.00
N PRO A 134 2.34 13.16 -6.22
CA PRO A 134 2.65 14.55 -6.55
C PRO A 134 1.91 15.53 -5.65
N THR A 135 2.61 16.56 -5.18
CA THR A 135 2.03 17.64 -4.38
C THR A 135 1.42 18.74 -5.24
N GLY A 136 0.63 19.61 -4.62
CA GLY A 136 -0.02 20.74 -5.27
C GLY A 136 -1.42 20.40 -5.81
N SER A 137 -2.26 21.43 -5.87
CA SER A 137 -3.65 21.33 -6.33
C SER A 137 -3.73 20.78 -7.76
N GLY A 138 -4.56 19.76 -7.96
CA GLY A 138 -4.79 19.13 -9.26
C GLY A 138 -3.76 18.07 -9.68
N ASN A 139 -2.59 18.00 -9.03
CA ASN A 139 -1.49 17.12 -9.44
C ASN A 139 -1.60 15.72 -8.82
N GLY A 140 -1.85 15.66 -7.53
CA GLY A 140 -1.96 14.41 -6.76
C GLY A 140 -3.41 14.02 -6.50
N TRP A 141 -3.77 13.96 -5.23
CA TRP A 141 -5.05 13.46 -4.76
C TRP A 141 -6.12 14.55 -4.53
N TYR A 142 -5.76 15.85 -4.46
CA TYR A 142 -6.65 16.92 -4.04
C TYR A 142 -6.70 18.11 -4.97
N ASN A 143 -7.80 18.86 -4.90
CA ASN A 143 -7.94 20.23 -5.38
C ASN A 143 -7.99 21.21 -4.20
N TYR A 144 -7.37 22.37 -4.38
CA TYR A 144 -7.55 23.55 -3.54
C TYR A 144 -8.32 24.60 -4.33
N GLU A 145 -9.47 25.02 -3.83
CA GLU A 145 -10.37 25.93 -4.55
C GLU A 145 -9.92 27.40 -4.53
N GLY A 146 -9.03 27.76 -3.59
CA GLY A 146 -8.66 29.15 -3.39
C GLY A 146 -9.77 29.99 -2.74
N PRO A 147 -9.59 31.37 -2.72
CA PRO A 147 -10.61 32.26 -2.17
C PRO A 147 -11.91 32.20 -2.99
N PRO A 148 -13.09 32.37 -2.37
CA PRO A 148 -13.29 32.64 -0.95
C PRO A 148 -13.38 31.38 -0.07
N THR A 149 -13.50 30.18 -0.62
CA THR A 149 -13.81 28.95 0.13
C THR A 149 -12.61 28.35 0.83
N HIS A 150 -11.42 28.43 0.22
CA HIS A 150 -10.17 27.80 0.68
C HIS A 150 -10.28 26.28 0.91
N LEU A 151 -11.27 25.63 0.29
CA LEU A 151 -11.49 24.20 0.44
C LEU A 151 -10.38 23.37 -0.19
N ILE A 152 -10.03 22.28 0.49
CA ILE A 152 -9.20 21.18 -0.02
C ILE A 152 -10.11 19.97 -0.13
N THR A 153 -10.35 19.49 -1.33
CA THR A 153 -11.24 18.35 -1.59
C THR A 153 -10.53 17.26 -2.36
N PRO A 154 -10.77 15.99 -2.07
CA PRO A 154 -10.28 14.88 -2.88
C PRO A 154 -10.78 14.99 -4.32
N ILE A 155 -9.94 14.62 -5.29
CA ILE A 155 -10.32 14.58 -6.70
C ILE A 155 -11.01 13.24 -6.96
N ALA A 156 -12.28 13.28 -7.37
CA ALA A 156 -13.02 12.09 -7.73
C ALA A 156 -12.30 11.26 -8.83
N GLY A 157 -12.22 9.94 -8.63
CA GLY A 157 -11.54 9.06 -9.58
C GLY A 157 -10.00 9.15 -9.52
N ARG A 158 -9.43 9.59 -8.40
CA ARG A 158 -8.00 9.46 -8.11
C ARG A 158 -7.81 8.35 -7.08
N THR A 159 -7.27 7.23 -7.54
CA THR A 159 -6.87 6.09 -6.70
C THR A 159 -5.36 6.10 -6.56
N LEU A 160 -4.88 6.13 -5.33
CA LEU A 160 -3.46 6.05 -5.02
C LEU A 160 -3.05 4.57 -4.94
N ILE A 161 -2.04 4.19 -5.70
CA ILE A 161 -1.52 2.82 -5.72
C ILE A 161 -0.15 2.83 -5.06
N PHE A 162 0.07 1.86 -4.18
CA PHE A 162 1.31 1.74 -3.43
C PHE A 162 1.89 0.34 -3.51
N LYS A 163 3.20 0.27 -3.65
CA LYS A 163 4.02 -0.84 -3.17
C LYS A 163 4.40 -0.52 -1.73
N THR A 164 4.23 -1.47 -0.83
CA THR A 164 4.52 -1.29 0.60
C THR A 164 6.02 -1.33 0.90
N HIS A 165 6.42 -0.96 2.12
CA HIS A 165 7.83 -0.95 2.53
C HIS A 165 8.50 -2.33 2.38
N ASN A 166 7.73 -3.42 2.46
CA ASN A 166 8.16 -4.82 2.37
C ASN A 166 7.76 -5.52 1.06
N GLY A 167 7.28 -4.77 0.05
CA GLY A 167 7.09 -5.27 -1.32
C GLY A 167 5.71 -5.80 -1.65
N ARG A 168 4.73 -5.68 -0.78
CA ARG A 168 3.32 -5.98 -1.05
C ARG A 168 2.62 -4.78 -1.68
N TYR A 169 1.28 -4.84 -1.88
CA TYR A 169 0.58 -3.77 -2.57
C TYR A 169 -0.64 -3.29 -1.79
N ALA A 170 -0.96 -2.01 -1.98
CA ALA A 170 -2.19 -1.41 -1.51
C ALA A 170 -2.75 -0.42 -2.54
N LYS A 171 -4.08 -0.28 -2.60
CA LYS A 171 -4.75 0.83 -3.26
C LYS A 171 -5.53 1.63 -2.24
N MET A 172 -5.57 2.96 -2.40
CA MET A 172 -6.21 3.87 -1.46
C MET A 172 -7.00 4.96 -2.19
N GLU A 173 -8.15 5.34 -1.65
CA GLU A 173 -8.94 6.49 -2.07
C GLU A 173 -9.23 7.39 -0.87
N ILE A 174 -8.84 8.66 -0.96
CA ILE A 174 -9.10 9.63 0.09
C ILE A 174 -10.54 10.12 -0.04
N GLN A 175 -11.31 10.00 1.04
CA GLN A 175 -12.71 10.39 1.11
C GLN A 175 -12.88 11.81 1.67
N SER A 176 -12.06 12.18 2.65
CA SER A 176 -12.10 13.50 3.29
C SER A 176 -10.74 13.93 3.81
N TYR A 177 -10.54 15.25 3.85
CA TYR A 177 -9.42 15.93 4.49
C TYR A 177 -9.84 16.62 5.80
N TYR A 178 -11.13 16.51 6.15
CA TYR A 178 -11.74 17.15 7.32
C TYR A 178 -12.24 16.10 8.30
N LYS A 179 -12.15 16.43 9.59
CA LYS A 179 -12.62 15.58 10.68
C LYS A 179 -14.09 15.20 10.50
N ASP A 180 -14.38 13.94 10.82
CA ASP A 180 -15.72 13.34 10.71
C ASP A 180 -16.31 13.35 9.29
N ALA A 181 -15.48 13.62 8.26
CA ALA A 181 -15.82 13.56 6.83
C ALA A 181 -17.17 14.20 6.49
N PRO A 182 -17.37 15.50 6.76
CA PRO A 182 -18.65 16.17 6.50
C PRO A 182 -19.00 16.17 5.00
N GLU A 183 -20.29 15.97 4.68
CA GLU A 183 -20.78 15.98 3.28
C GLU A 183 -20.54 17.33 2.58
N SER A 184 -20.57 18.42 3.33
CA SER A 184 -20.36 19.78 2.85
C SER A 184 -19.33 20.48 3.73
N PRO A 185 -18.03 20.24 3.52
CA PRO A 185 -16.98 20.79 4.37
C PRO A 185 -16.88 22.32 4.24
N ASN A 186 -16.49 22.97 5.34
CA ASN A 186 -16.22 24.40 5.39
C ASN A 186 -14.81 24.61 5.99
N ALA A 187 -13.89 25.14 5.17
CA ALA A 187 -12.49 25.30 5.57
C ALA A 187 -12.25 26.26 6.74
N PHE A 188 -13.25 27.06 7.14
CA PHE A 188 -13.14 28.02 8.25
C PHE A 188 -13.66 27.46 9.58
N THR A 189 -14.53 26.46 9.54
CA THR A 189 -15.18 25.90 10.75
C THR A 189 -14.83 24.46 11.00
N ASP A 190 -14.52 23.69 9.95
CA ASP A 190 -14.21 22.29 10.07
C ASP A 190 -12.70 22.05 10.26
N GLU A 191 -12.37 21.10 11.09
CA GLU A 191 -11.00 20.75 11.43
C GLU A 191 -10.33 20.03 10.25
N ALA A 192 -9.43 20.73 9.54
CA ALA A 192 -8.68 20.19 8.42
C ALA A 192 -7.46 19.35 8.86
N GLN A 193 -6.78 18.72 7.89
CA GLN A 193 -5.62 17.84 8.11
C GLN A 193 -5.98 16.58 8.91
N VAL A 194 -7.21 16.12 8.72
CA VAL A 194 -7.74 14.91 9.35
C VAL A 194 -8.31 14.01 8.25
N TYR A 195 -7.59 12.96 7.94
CA TYR A 195 -7.90 12.11 6.79
C TYR A 195 -8.94 11.04 7.12
N THR A 196 -9.87 10.85 6.20
CA THR A 196 -10.67 9.63 6.09
C THR A 196 -10.41 9.03 4.72
N PHE A 197 -10.05 7.73 4.66
CA PHE A 197 -9.76 7.04 3.41
C PHE A 197 -10.14 5.56 3.45
N ASN A 198 -10.51 5.02 2.29
CA ASN A 198 -10.61 3.59 2.06
C ASN A 198 -9.28 3.07 1.54
N TYR A 199 -8.93 1.83 1.90
CA TYR A 199 -7.84 1.14 1.23
C TYR A 199 -8.14 -0.36 1.09
N THR A 200 -7.49 -0.98 0.12
CA THR A 200 -7.43 -2.44 -0.04
C THR A 200 -5.97 -2.85 0.02
N TYR A 201 -5.64 -3.78 0.90
CA TYR A 201 -4.30 -4.33 1.06
C TYR A 201 -4.23 -5.74 0.48
N GLN A 202 -3.22 -6.00 -0.35
CA GLN A 202 -2.88 -7.30 -0.90
C GLN A 202 -1.71 -7.88 -0.10
N PRO A 203 -1.94 -8.87 0.79
CA PRO A 203 -0.90 -9.40 1.68
C PRO A 203 0.06 -10.36 0.99
N ASN A 204 -0.28 -10.87 -0.19
CA ASN A 204 0.48 -11.91 -0.86
C ASN A 204 1.62 -11.32 -1.67
N GLU A 205 2.84 -11.83 -1.43
CA GLU A 205 4.04 -11.38 -2.13
C GLU A 205 3.94 -11.65 -3.64
N GLY A 206 4.28 -10.63 -4.45
CA GLY A 206 4.28 -10.73 -5.91
C GLY A 206 2.89 -10.76 -6.56
N VAL A 207 1.80 -10.74 -5.79
CA VAL A 207 0.44 -10.68 -6.33
C VAL A 207 0.04 -9.23 -6.55
N ILE A 208 -0.16 -8.85 -7.81
CA ILE A 208 -0.50 -7.47 -8.21
C ILE A 208 -2.00 -7.22 -8.30
N SER A 209 -2.85 -8.25 -8.14
CA SER A 209 -4.30 -8.14 -8.21
C SER A 209 -4.91 -7.74 -6.86
N PHE A 210 -5.98 -6.95 -6.93
CA PHE A 210 -6.86 -6.60 -5.81
C PHE A 210 -8.24 -7.31 -5.89
N ASP A 211 -8.34 -8.35 -6.73
CA ASP A 211 -9.52 -9.22 -6.87
C ASP A 211 -9.30 -10.57 -6.20
#